data_96a0a272a64c7ff62493332cbd37a32d
#
_entry.id   96a0a272a64c7ff62493332cbd37a32d
#
_cell.length_a   1.000
_cell.length_b   1.000
_cell.length_c   1.000
_cell.angle_alpha   90.00
_cell.angle_beta   90.00
_cell.angle_gamma   90.00
#
_symmetry.space_group_name_H-M   'P 1'
#
loop_
_entity.id
_entity.type
_entity.pdbx_description
1 polymer ?
#
loop_
_entity_poly.entity_id
_entity_poly.type
_entity_poly.pdbx_seq_one_letter_code
_entity_poly.pdbx_strand_id
1 'polypeptide(L)'
;MKTLLTPNRRRFLQTAGAAITASLAAPYIVRAQDKVLYVNTWGGPWETAAKTHLIEPFTKETGIQVKTVSPVSFAKLAQQVKTGTYEFDVTTLGAGELIRANQAGIIEELEPPYEGGLFENGAASHAFATVLAWRTDKYKETPKTWADFWDVEKFPGGRSLQRYASRVIPLALLADGVAVKDLYPLDVERAFKSLDKIKPHVRVWWTAGAQSTQILRDGEIDMIGIWHGRYFEAEKTGAPVGMTWNQGEIERAYWVIAKNTPNLDSARKFVEFATSAKPLAGFSKSADYGPLNPASKEFVSPEDAKRMPTSPENYKLTFEQDMANFGIDPAELAERFEEWAAS
;
A
#
# COMPACT_ATOMS: atom_id res chain seq x y z
N MET A 1 68.97 59.16 21.28
CA MET A 1 69.20 57.70 21.17
C MET A 1 68.12 56.96 21.98
N LYS A 2 67.15 56.34 21.32
CA LYS A 2 66.12 55.51 21.97
C LYS A 2 66.48 54.06 21.74
N THR A 3 66.81 53.37 22.81
CA THR A 3 67.16 51.93 22.80
C THR A 3 65.88 51.10 22.68
N LEU A 4 65.75 50.32 21.61
CA LEU A 4 64.67 49.35 21.41
C LEU A 4 64.95 48.09 22.22
N LEU A 5 64.08 47.74 23.16
CA LEU A 5 64.11 46.50 23.90
C LEU A 5 63.43 45.38 23.06
N THR A 6 64.24 44.37 22.72
CA THR A 6 63.79 43.19 22.02
C THR A 6 63.05 42.25 22.99
N PRO A 7 61.85 41.68 22.65
CA PRO A 7 61.12 40.81 23.53
C PRO A 7 61.77 39.43 23.61
N ASN A 8 61.94 38.93 24.84
CA ASN A 8 62.63 37.70 25.16
C ASN A 8 61.74 36.47 24.92
N ARG A 9 62.17 35.54 24.08
CA ARG A 9 61.46 34.33 23.66
C ARG A 9 60.92 33.44 24.80
N ARG A 10 61.50 33.54 26.01
CA ARG A 10 61.06 32.76 27.17
C ARG A 10 59.75 33.23 27.78
N ARG A 11 59.35 34.50 27.64
CA ARG A 11 58.08 35.02 28.15
C ARG A 11 56.89 34.71 27.22
N PHE A 12 57.12 34.47 25.94
CA PHE A 12 56.09 34.11 25.00
C PHE A 12 55.60 32.67 25.18
N LEU A 13 56.47 31.75 25.64
CA LEU A 13 56.10 30.35 25.88
C LEU A 13 55.37 30.11 27.21
N GLN A 14 55.43 31.07 28.17
CA GLN A 14 54.71 30.94 29.44
C GLN A 14 53.27 31.44 29.38
N THR A 15 52.93 32.33 28.43
CA THR A 15 51.56 32.83 28.20
C THR A 15 50.76 31.96 27.20
N ALA A 16 51.39 31.14 26.39
CA ALA A 16 50.73 30.19 25.45
C ALA A 16 50.26 28.90 26.15
N GLY A 17 50.83 28.56 27.32
CA GLY A 17 50.46 27.33 28.04
C GLY A 17 49.16 27.40 28.88
N ALA A 18 48.65 28.62 29.18
CA ALA A 18 47.47 28.78 30.02
C ALA A 18 46.16 28.92 29.24
N ALA A 19 46.21 29.06 27.90
CA ALA A 19 45.03 29.21 27.04
C ALA A 19 44.51 27.92 26.41
N ILE A 20 45.24 26.78 26.53
CA ILE A 20 44.89 25.52 25.85
C ILE A 20 44.07 24.57 26.75
N THR A 21 43.99 24.82 28.06
CA THR A 21 43.27 23.90 28.98
C THR A 21 41.82 24.29 29.28
N ALA A 22 41.34 25.42 28.77
CA ALA A 22 39.91 25.82 28.94
C ALA A 22 38.97 25.43 27.81
N SER A 23 39.47 24.82 26.69
CA SER A 23 38.66 24.49 25.51
C SER A 23 38.19 23.04 25.49
N LEU A 24 38.50 22.20 26.48
CA LEU A 24 38.15 20.78 26.49
C LEU A 24 36.93 20.41 27.32
N ALA A 25 36.17 21.35 27.83
CA ALA A 25 34.98 21.10 28.65
C ALA A 25 33.69 21.76 28.09
N ALA A 26 33.63 22.05 26.78
CA ALA A 26 32.35 22.30 26.16
C ALA A 26 31.65 20.96 26.01
N PRO A 27 30.42 20.75 26.54
CA PRO A 27 29.67 19.56 26.25
C PRO A 27 29.51 19.49 24.75
N TYR A 28 30.04 18.43 24.15
CA TYR A 28 29.78 18.09 22.77
C TYR A 28 28.28 17.78 22.72
N ILE A 29 27.47 18.76 22.37
CA ILE A 29 26.08 18.53 22.02
C ILE A 29 26.16 17.72 20.73
N VAL A 30 26.14 16.39 20.86
CA VAL A 30 25.82 15.51 19.75
C VAL A 30 24.42 15.93 19.32
N ARG A 31 24.33 16.84 18.33
CA ARG A 31 23.10 16.99 17.59
C ARG A 31 22.79 15.59 17.10
N ALA A 32 21.74 15.00 17.66
CA ALA A 32 21.15 13.81 17.06
C ALA A 32 20.98 14.17 15.60
N GLN A 33 21.69 13.49 14.71
CA GLN A 33 21.54 13.65 13.29
C GLN A 33 20.03 13.46 13.05
N ASP A 34 19.36 14.47 12.48
CA ASP A 34 17.92 14.41 12.25
C ASP A 34 17.62 13.10 11.52
N LYS A 35 17.12 12.12 12.26
CA LYS A 35 16.81 10.79 11.69
C LYS A 35 15.68 10.99 10.70
N VAL A 36 15.98 10.85 9.42
CA VAL A 36 14.99 10.88 8.35
C VAL A 36 14.57 9.45 8.07
N LEU A 37 13.28 9.18 8.25
CA LEU A 37 12.65 7.92 7.86
C LEU A 37 12.10 8.05 6.44
N TYR A 38 12.34 7.08 5.61
CA TYR A 38 11.79 7.01 4.26
C TYR A 38 10.65 6.00 4.19
N VAL A 39 9.45 6.47 3.82
CA VAL A 39 8.24 5.64 3.72
C VAL A 39 7.83 5.54 2.26
N ASN A 40 7.74 4.32 1.74
CA ASN A 40 7.29 4.04 0.40
C ASN A 40 5.76 4.03 0.34
N THR A 41 5.19 4.77 -0.59
CA THR A 41 3.75 5.05 -0.71
C THR A 41 3.22 4.75 -2.11
N TRP A 42 1.89 4.60 -2.22
CA TRP A 42 1.24 4.39 -3.51
C TRP A 42 1.04 5.68 -4.33
N GLY A 43 1.47 6.84 -3.79
CA GLY A 43 1.27 8.14 -4.43
C GLY A 43 -0.19 8.61 -4.43
N GLY A 44 -0.44 9.79 -5.04
CA GLY A 44 -1.78 10.36 -5.21
C GLY A 44 -2.56 10.55 -3.91
N PRO A 45 -3.90 10.38 -3.95
CA PRO A 45 -4.77 10.55 -2.77
C PRO A 45 -4.41 9.65 -1.58
N TRP A 46 -3.90 8.42 -1.84
CA TRP A 46 -3.41 7.53 -0.79
C TRP A 46 -2.27 8.20 0.01
N GLU A 47 -1.29 8.76 -0.71
CA GLU A 47 -0.17 9.46 -0.07
C GLU A 47 -0.61 10.72 0.66
N THR A 48 -1.57 11.46 0.10
CA THR A 48 -2.17 12.63 0.76
C THR A 48 -2.81 12.24 2.09
N ALA A 49 -3.62 11.17 2.09
CA ALA A 49 -4.23 10.63 3.31
C ALA A 49 -3.17 10.18 4.33
N ALA A 50 -2.13 9.47 3.86
CA ALA A 50 -1.03 9.03 4.72
C ALA A 50 -0.25 10.21 5.31
N LYS A 51 0.03 11.25 4.53
CA LYS A 51 0.68 12.48 5.04
C LYS A 51 -0.15 13.13 6.13
N THR A 52 -1.43 13.34 5.89
CA THR A 52 -2.33 14.04 6.82
C THR A 52 -2.55 13.28 8.14
N HIS A 53 -2.71 11.96 8.08
CA HIS A 53 -3.16 11.19 9.24
C HIS A 53 -2.10 10.31 9.89
N LEU A 54 -1.05 9.94 9.16
CA LEU A 54 0.01 9.08 9.67
C LEU A 54 1.33 9.83 9.81
N ILE A 55 1.81 10.51 8.77
CA ILE A 55 3.17 11.05 8.69
C ILE A 55 3.32 12.34 9.49
N GLU A 56 2.50 13.35 9.22
CA GLU A 56 2.59 14.65 9.90
C GLU A 56 2.32 14.53 11.41
N PRO A 57 1.28 13.78 11.87
CA PRO A 57 1.08 13.54 13.29
C PRO A 57 2.23 12.79 13.96
N PHE A 58 2.77 11.74 13.29
CA PHE A 58 3.94 11.01 13.76
C PHE A 58 5.16 11.92 13.93
N THR A 59 5.46 12.75 12.92
CA THR A 59 6.57 13.71 12.97
C THR A 59 6.38 14.71 14.11
N LYS A 60 5.15 15.18 14.30
CA LYS A 60 4.82 16.13 15.38
C LYS A 60 5.02 15.50 16.77
N GLU A 61 4.66 14.23 16.93
CA GLU A 61 4.74 13.52 18.22
C GLU A 61 6.18 13.10 18.55
N THR A 62 6.91 12.62 17.56
CA THR A 62 8.23 11.97 17.79
C THR A 62 9.43 12.84 17.44
N GLY A 63 9.24 13.91 16.66
CA GLY A 63 10.33 14.71 16.06
C GLY A 63 11.04 14.03 14.90
N ILE A 64 10.70 12.78 14.55
CA ILE A 64 11.31 12.03 13.44
C ILE A 64 10.76 12.59 12.13
N GLN A 65 11.66 13.09 11.27
CA GLN A 65 11.28 13.57 9.95
C GLN A 65 10.97 12.39 9.02
N VAL A 66 9.87 12.46 8.26
CA VAL A 66 9.50 11.42 7.30
C VAL A 66 9.49 12.01 5.88
N LYS A 67 10.11 11.29 4.95
CA LYS A 67 10.04 11.55 3.50
C LYS A 67 9.34 10.40 2.79
N THR A 68 8.56 10.70 1.78
CA THR A 68 7.85 9.71 0.98
C THR A 68 8.59 9.41 -0.32
N VAL A 69 8.51 8.14 -0.73
CA VAL A 69 9.00 7.63 -2.03
C VAL A 69 7.83 6.90 -2.70
N SER A 70 7.59 7.09 -3.98
CA SER A 70 6.52 6.41 -4.71
C SER A 70 6.96 6.04 -6.13
N PRO A 71 6.34 5.03 -6.76
CA PRO A 71 5.31 4.14 -6.22
C PRO A 71 5.87 3.00 -5.37
N VAL A 72 4.98 2.24 -4.71
CA VAL A 72 5.32 0.97 -4.06
C VAL A 72 5.82 -0.02 -5.12
N SER A 73 6.88 -0.76 -4.78
CA SER A 73 7.48 -1.74 -5.68
C SER A 73 8.18 -2.87 -4.92
N PHE A 74 7.68 -4.09 -5.08
CA PHE A 74 8.32 -5.29 -4.54
C PHE A 74 9.75 -5.48 -5.08
N ALA A 75 9.95 -5.22 -6.38
CA ALA A 75 11.26 -5.34 -7.00
C ALA A 75 12.30 -4.38 -6.39
N LYS A 76 11.90 -3.14 -6.08
CA LYS A 76 12.77 -2.19 -5.38
C LYS A 76 13.09 -2.64 -3.95
N LEU A 77 12.10 -3.17 -3.22
CA LEU A 77 12.31 -3.74 -1.88
C LEU A 77 13.37 -4.85 -1.93
N ALA A 78 13.21 -5.80 -2.84
CA ALA A 78 14.16 -6.90 -2.99
C ALA A 78 15.57 -6.40 -3.41
N GLN A 79 15.63 -5.46 -4.34
CA GLN A 79 16.89 -4.90 -4.84
C GLN A 79 17.65 -4.15 -3.76
N GLN A 80 17.00 -3.27 -2.99
CA GLN A 80 17.67 -2.49 -1.96
C GLN A 80 18.23 -3.35 -0.82
N VAL A 81 17.49 -4.39 -0.41
CA VAL A 81 17.98 -5.33 0.61
C VAL A 81 19.19 -6.12 0.08
N LYS A 82 19.13 -6.58 -1.17
CA LYS A 82 20.24 -7.30 -1.82
C LYS A 82 21.50 -6.46 -1.93
N THR A 83 21.38 -5.17 -2.23
CA THR A 83 22.54 -4.27 -2.45
C THR A 83 23.00 -3.54 -1.19
N GLY A 84 22.18 -3.49 -0.13
CA GLY A 84 22.42 -2.68 1.06
C GLY A 84 22.30 -1.16 0.82
N THR A 85 21.68 -0.75 -0.31
CA THR A 85 21.45 0.66 -0.64
C THR A 85 19.96 0.95 -0.60
N TYR A 86 19.50 1.66 0.43
CA TYR A 86 18.09 1.83 0.74
C TYR A 86 17.54 3.14 0.16
N GLU A 87 16.44 3.04 -0.62
CA GLU A 87 15.62 4.18 -1.04
C GLU A 87 14.51 4.46 -0.01
N PHE A 88 14.04 3.41 0.69
CA PHE A 88 13.02 3.51 1.74
C PHE A 88 13.23 2.46 2.84
N ASP A 89 12.69 2.75 4.01
CA ASP A 89 12.78 1.91 5.21
C ASP A 89 11.52 1.07 5.41
N VAL A 90 10.36 1.67 5.12
CA VAL A 90 9.02 1.11 5.35
C VAL A 90 8.23 1.15 4.05
N THR A 91 7.49 0.07 3.78
CA THR A 91 6.56 -0.01 2.64
C THR A 91 5.29 -0.76 3.02
N THR A 92 4.30 -0.78 2.14
CA THR A 92 3.11 -1.63 2.27
C THR A 92 3.11 -2.74 1.24
N LEU A 93 2.64 -3.92 1.63
CA LEU A 93 2.46 -5.06 0.75
C LEU A 93 1.05 -5.63 0.92
N GLY A 94 0.51 -6.25 -0.12
CA GLY A 94 -0.63 -7.15 -0.03
C GLY A 94 -0.21 -8.52 0.51
N ALA A 95 -1.16 -9.39 0.84
CA ALA A 95 -0.88 -10.68 1.48
C ALA A 95 0.03 -11.58 0.63
N GLY A 96 -0.18 -11.64 -0.68
CA GLY A 96 0.65 -12.46 -1.58
C GLY A 96 2.09 -11.99 -1.68
N GLU A 97 2.30 -10.68 -1.83
CA GLU A 97 3.64 -10.09 -1.83
C GLU A 97 4.32 -10.21 -0.46
N LEU A 98 3.54 -10.14 0.63
CA LEU A 98 4.05 -10.31 1.99
C LEU A 98 4.61 -11.71 2.22
N ILE A 99 3.89 -12.75 1.82
CA ILE A 99 4.37 -14.15 1.89
C ILE A 99 5.68 -14.28 1.12
N ARG A 100 5.74 -13.78 -0.11
CA ARG A 100 6.97 -13.79 -0.92
C ARG A 100 8.13 -13.03 -0.27
N ALA A 101 7.86 -11.88 0.32
CA ALA A 101 8.87 -11.07 1.00
C ALA A 101 9.42 -11.79 2.24
N ASN A 102 8.55 -12.45 2.99
CA ASN A 102 8.93 -13.24 4.16
C ASN A 102 9.78 -14.45 3.77
N GLN A 103 9.36 -15.23 2.77
CA GLN A 103 10.10 -16.37 2.22
C GLN A 103 11.48 -15.96 1.67
N ALA A 104 11.56 -14.78 1.04
CA ALA A 104 12.82 -14.23 0.53
C ALA A 104 13.72 -13.63 1.62
N GLY A 105 13.26 -13.51 2.87
CA GLY A 105 14.00 -12.93 3.99
C GLY A 105 14.34 -11.44 3.81
N ILE A 106 13.50 -10.68 3.07
CA ILE A 106 13.76 -9.28 2.72
C ILE A 106 13.02 -8.27 3.60
N ILE A 107 12.32 -8.73 4.64
CA ILE A 107 11.62 -7.90 5.61
C ILE A 107 12.05 -8.24 7.04
N GLU A 108 11.94 -7.27 7.95
CA GLU A 108 12.22 -7.45 9.37
C GLU A 108 11.09 -8.18 10.09
N GLU A 109 11.44 -8.90 11.14
CA GLU A 109 10.47 -9.44 12.09
C GLU A 109 9.81 -8.32 12.89
N LEU A 110 8.50 -8.38 13.05
CA LEU A 110 7.71 -7.43 13.81
C LEU A 110 6.95 -8.12 14.94
N GLU A 111 6.76 -7.38 16.04
CA GLU A 111 5.80 -7.74 17.06
C GLU A 111 4.37 -7.31 16.62
N PRO A 112 3.32 -8.02 17.09
CA PRO A 112 1.96 -7.65 16.79
C PRO A 112 1.64 -6.22 17.28
N PRO A 113 1.22 -5.29 16.40
CA PRO A 113 0.88 -3.92 16.80
C PRO A 113 -0.42 -3.84 17.63
N TYR A 114 -1.27 -4.86 17.52
CA TYR A 114 -2.50 -5.10 18.28
C TYR A 114 -2.87 -6.59 18.17
N GLU A 115 -3.80 -7.07 18.98
CA GLU A 115 -4.22 -8.47 18.95
C GLU A 115 -4.77 -8.86 17.56
N GLY A 116 -4.19 -9.89 16.93
CA GLY A 116 -4.51 -10.32 15.57
C GLY A 116 -3.98 -9.39 14.47
N GLY A 117 -3.16 -8.39 14.81
CA GLY A 117 -2.63 -7.39 13.88
C GLY A 117 -1.34 -7.79 13.17
N LEU A 118 -0.88 -9.04 13.28
CA LEU A 118 0.31 -9.53 12.59
C LEU A 118 -0.07 -10.70 11.67
N PHE A 119 0.43 -10.68 10.45
CA PHE A 119 0.41 -11.80 9.52
C PHE A 119 1.78 -11.90 8.87
N GLU A 120 2.39 -13.10 8.89
CA GLU A 120 3.78 -13.29 8.49
C GLU A 120 4.68 -12.28 9.25
N ASN A 121 5.38 -11.40 8.71
CA ASN A 121 6.10 -10.32 9.37
C ASN A 121 5.54 -8.94 8.97
N GLY A 122 4.27 -8.87 8.62
CA GLY A 122 3.57 -7.65 8.25
C GLY A 122 2.58 -7.20 9.31
N ALA A 123 2.62 -5.91 9.66
CA ALA A 123 1.66 -5.28 10.55
C ALA A 123 0.40 -4.88 9.79
N ALA A 124 -0.74 -5.50 10.12
CA ALA A 124 -2.00 -5.28 9.44
C ALA A 124 -2.47 -3.84 9.60
N SER A 125 -2.75 -3.19 8.48
CA SER A 125 -3.11 -1.78 8.39
C SER A 125 -4.56 -1.62 7.98
N HIS A 126 -4.84 -1.72 6.71
CA HIS A 126 -6.17 -1.44 6.16
C HIS A 126 -6.59 -2.51 5.15
N ALA A 127 -7.90 -2.60 4.93
CA ALA A 127 -8.47 -3.41 3.87
C ALA A 127 -8.97 -2.52 2.73
N PHE A 128 -8.83 -3.02 1.53
CA PHE A 128 -9.45 -2.48 0.34
C PHE A 128 -10.13 -3.59 -0.45
N ALA A 129 -10.95 -3.24 -1.43
CA ALA A 129 -11.61 -4.25 -2.25
C ALA A 129 -11.45 -3.95 -3.73
N THR A 130 -11.27 -5.01 -4.52
CA THR A 130 -11.50 -4.96 -5.96
C THR A 130 -12.99 -5.17 -6.21
N VAL A 131 -13.62 -4.23 -6.88
CA VAL A 131 -15.05 -4.21 -7.15
C VAL A 131 -15.31 -4.10 -8.65
N LEU A 132 -16.49 -4.55 -9.07
CA LEU A 132 -17.00 -4.29 -10.40
C LEU A 132 -17.58 -2.86 -10.44
N ALA A 133 -17.04 -2.03 -11.34
CA ALA A 133 -17.57 -0.71 -11.61
C ALA A 133 -17.85 -0.52 -13.11
N TRP A 134 -18.74 0.42 -13.43
CA TRP A 134 -19.20 0.66 -14.79
C TRP A 134 -19.62 2.12 -15.00
N ARG A 135 -19.77 2.47 -16.28
CA ARG A 135 -20.39 3.73 -16.71
C ARG A 135 -21.91 3.61 -16.68
N THR A 136 -22.60 4.42 -15.87
CA THR A 136 -24.06 4.38 -15.73
C THR A 136 -24.81 4.95 -16.94
N ASP A 137 -24.12 5.73 -17.76
CA ASP A 137 -24.65 6.28 -19.03
C ASP A 137 -24.57 5.29 -20.21
N LYS A 138 -24.01 4.09 -20.01
CA LYS A 138 -23.83 3.08 -21.08
C LYS A 138 -24.84 1.95 -21.02
N TYR A 139 -25.30 1.56 -19.85
CA TYR A 139 -26.12 0.38 -19.67
C TYR A 139 -27.49 0.73 -19.12
N LYS A 140 -28.56 0.10 -19.68
CA LYS A 140 -29.92 0.21 -19.18
C LYS A 140 -30.13 -0.63 -17.93
N GLU A 141 -29.51 -1.82 -17.89
CA GLU A 141 -29.52 -2.72 -16.74
C GLU A 141 -28.25 -2.51 -15.93
N THR A 142 -28.36 -2.62 -14.63
CA THR A 142 -27.23 -2.53 -13.70
C THR A 142 -26.46 -3.84 -13.67
N PRO A 143 -25.16 -3.88 -14.01
CA PRO A 143 -24.31 -5.04 -13.79
C PRO A 143 -24.24 -5.39 -12.31
N LYS A 144 -24.20 -6.69 -11.96
CA LYS A 144 -24.29 -7.16 -10.57
C LYS A 144 -23.17 -8.12 -10.15
N THR A 145 -22.61 -8.82 -11.10
CA THR A 145 -21.67 -9.92 -10.85
C THR A 145 -20.51 -9.90 -11.84
N TRP A 146 -19.46 -10.67 -11.55
CA TRP A 146 -18.38 -10.86 -12.52
C TRP A 146 -18.83 -11.61 -13.78
N ALA A 147 -19.89 -12.44 -13.71
CA ALA A 147 -20.51 -13.00 -14.90
C ALA A 147 -21.04 -11.92 -15.85
N ASP A 148 -21.64 -10.84 -15.31
CA ASP A 148 -22.08 -9.70 -16.14
C ASP A 148 -20.91 -8.96 -16.78
N PHE A 149 -19.75 -8.90 -16.12
CA PHE A 149 -18.53 -8.34 -16.72
C PHE A 149 -18.05 -9.16 -17.91
N TRP A 150 -18.17 -10.49 -17.88
CA TRP A 150 -17.81 -11.39 -18.97
C TRP A 150 -18.87 -11.46 -20.07
N ASP A 151 -20.11 -11.13 -19.79
CA ASP A 151 -21.21 -11.13 -20.78
C ASP A 151 -21.15 -9.89 -21.67
N VAL A 152 -20.33 -9.96 -22.71
CA VAL A 152 -20.11 -8.86 -23.66
C VAL A 152 -21.25 -8.70 -24.67
N GLU A 153 -22.16 -9.66 -24.77
CA GLU A 153 -23.36 -9.58 -25.59
C GLU A 153 -24.43 -8.74 -24.88
N LYS A 154 -24.69 -9.05 -23.60
CA LYS A 154 -25.65 -8.32 -22.77
C LYS A 154 -25.14 -6.93 -22.41
N PHE A 155 -23.88 -6.82 -22.09
CA PHE A 155 -23.20 -5.58 -21.70
C PHE A 155 -22.07 -5.25 -22.67
N PRO A 156 -22.38 -4.76 -23.90
CA PRO A 156 -21.34 -4.44 -24.88
C PRO A 156 -20.44 -3.30 -24.44
N GLY A 157 -19.19 -3.28 -24.95
CA GLY A 157 -18.25 -2.19 -24.70
C GLY A 157 -16.87 -2.63 -24.17
N GLY A 158 -16.00 -1.67 -23.92
CA GLY A 158 -14.62 -1.91 -23.50
C GLY A 158 -14.52 -2.32 -22.04
N ARG A 159 -13.66 -3.30 -21.77
CA ARG A 159 -13.33 -3.80 -20.44
C ARG A 159 -11.95 -3.34 -20.00
N SER A 160 -11.77 -3.26 -18.70
CA SER A 160 -10.44 -3.09 -18.11
C SER A 160 -10.32 -3.92 -16.83
N LEU A 161 -9.18 -4.56 -16.65
CA LEU A 161 -8.83 -5.33 -15.45
C LEU A 161 -7.44 -4.91 -14.97
N GLN A 162 -7.17 -5.18 -13.71
CA GLN A 162 -5.84 -4.99 -13.13
C GLN A 162 -4.86 -6.07 -13.60
N ARG A 163 -3.60 -5.71 -13.81
CA ARG A 163 -2.55 -6.66 -14.19
C ARG A 163 -1.90 -7.28 -12.95
N TYR A 164 -2.73 -7.92 -12.12
CA TYR A 164 -2.31 -8.58 -10.87
C TYR A 164 -2.98 -9.94 -10.79
N ALA A 165 -2.19 -11.01 -11.03
CA ALA A 165 -2.67 -12.38 -11.12
C ALA A 165 -3.53 -12.82 -9.93
N SER A 166 -3.04 -12.60 -8.71
CA SER A 166 -3.71 -13.02 -7.48
C SER A 166 -5.12 -12.44 -7.30
N ARG A 167 -5.42 -11.34 -8.00
CA ARG A 167 -6.71 -10.64 -7.93
C ARG A 167 -7.63 -10.94 -9.09
N VAL A 168 -7.06 -11.23 -10.26
CA VAL A 168 -7.85 -11.45 -11.48
C VAL A 168 -8.29 -12.92 -11.63
N ILE A 169 -7.49 -13.86 -11.15
CA ILE A 169 -7.79 -15.29 -11.20
C ILE A 169 -9.08 -15.65 -10.44
N PRO A 170 -9.31 -15.21 -9.19
CA PRO A 170 -10.58 -15.43 -8.50
C PRO A 170 -11.78 -14.84 -9.25
N LEU A 171 -11.64 -13.65 -9.84
CA LEU A 171 -12.71 -13.00 -10.59
C LEU A 171 -13.10 -13.78 -11.84
N ALA A 172 -12.11 -14.37 -12.52
CA ALA A 172 -12.34 -15.22 -13.69
C ALA A 172 -13.08 -16.51 -13.34
N LEU A 173 -12.81 -17.09 -12.17
CA LEU A 173 -13.55 -18.25 -11.65
C LEU A 173 -15.00 -17.90 -11.29
N LEU A 174 -15.22 -16.78 -10.62
CA LEU A 174 -16.57 -16.27 -10.33
C LEU A 174 -17.36 -16.02 -11.60
N ALA A 175 -16.73 -15.45 -12.62
CA ALA A 175 -17.35 -15.21 -13.93
C ALA A 175 -17.72 -16.51 -14.65
N ASP A 176 -16.94 -17.58 -14.45
CA ASP A 176 -17.22 -18.91 -15.01
C ASP A 176 -18.14 -19.75 -14.11
N GLY A 177 -18.78 -19.14 -13.11
CA GLY A 177 -19.86 -19.73 -12.30
C GLY A 177 -19.38 -20.49 -11.06
N VAL A 178 -18.11 -20.38 -10.65
CA VAL A 178 -17.64 -20.91 -9.37
C VAL A 178 -18.27 -20.08 -8.24
N ALA A 179 -18.86 -20.74 -7.26
CA ALA A 179 -19.41 -20.03 -6.12
C ALA A 179 -18.28 -19.52 -5.20
N VAL A 180 -18.48 -18.38 -4.53
CA VAL A 180 -17.48 -17.78 -3.62
C VAL A 180 -16.92 -18.80 -2.62
N LYS A 181 -17.77 -19.64 -2.02
CA LYS A 181 -17.37 -20.67 -1.05
C LYS A 181 -16.48 -21.78 -1.62
N ASP A 182 -16.46 -21.95 -2.94
CA ASP A 182 -15.77 -23.03 -3.67
C ASP A 182 -14.57 -22.48 -4.48
N LEU A 183 -14.17 -21.20 -4.24
CA LEU A 183 -13.07 -20.55 -4.98
C LEU A 183 -11.70 -21.16 -4.68
N TYR A 184 -11.48 -21.56 -3.44
CA TYR A 184 -10.17 -22.03 -2.98
C TYR A 184 -10.18 -23.54 -2.66
N PRO A 185 -9.13 -24.28 -3.04
CA PRO A 185 -7.96 -23.81 -3.79
C PRO A 185 -8.32 -23.39 -5.22
N LEU A 186 -7.60 -22.41 -5.76
CA LEU A 186 -7.86 -21.88 -7.10
C LEU A 186 -7.69 -22.94 -8.20
N ASP A 187 -8.72 -23.13 -9.02
CA ASP A 187 -8.59 -23.86 -10.29
C ASP A 187 -8.00 -22.94 -11.37
N VAL A 188 -6.67 -22.88 -11.38
CA VAL A 188 -5.90 -21.95 -12.22
C VAL A 188 -6.12 -22.21 -13.71
N GLU A 189 -6.22 -23.50 -14.11
CA GLU A 189 -6.45 -23.86 -15.53
C GLU A 189 -7.83 -23.41 -16.01
N ARG A 190 -8.85 -23.57 -15.17
CA ARG A 190 -10.20 -23.09 -15.44
C ARG A 190 -10.23 -21.55 -15.50
N ALA A 191 -9.52 -20.88 -14.62
CA ALA A 191 -9.43 -19.43 -14.61
C ALA A 191 -8.81 -18.87 -15.90
N PHE A 192 -7.71 -19.45 -16.38
CA PHE A 192 -7.11 -19.02 -17.66
C PHE A 192 -8.04 -19.27 -18.85
N LYS A 193 -8.75 -20.40 -18.90
CA LYS A 193 -9.78 -20.64 -19.95
C LYS A 193 -10.91 -19.61 -19.90
N SER A 194 -11.29 -19.16 -18.70
CA SER A 194 -12.25 -18.06 -18.53
C SER A 194 -11.66 -16.73 -19.00
N LEU A 195 -10.41 -16.44 -18.65
CA LEU A 195 -9.70 -15.23 -19.08
C LEU A 195 -9.52 -15.16 -20.59
N ASP A 196 -9.27 -16.27 -21.27
CA ASP A 196 -9.19 -16.32 -22.75
C ASP A 196 -10.46 -15.79 -23.42
N LYS A 197 -11.63 -16.01 -22.81
CA LYS A 197 -12.91 -15.53 -23.34
C LYS A 197 -13.03 -14.00 -23.28
N ILE A 198 -12.53 -13.38 -22.21
CA ILE A 198 -12.66 -11.93 -21.99
C ILE A 198 -11.46 -11.14 -22.51
N LYS A 199 -10.27 -11.74 -22.65
CA LYS A 199 -9.04 -11.09 -23.07
C LYS A 199 -9.20 -10.20 -24.32
N PRO A 200 -9.90 -10.62 -25.41
CA PRO A 200 -10.10 -9.79 -26.59
C PRO A 200 -10.89 -8.50 -26.35
N HIS A 201 -11.65 -8.43 -25.24
CA HIS A 201 -12.50 -7.31 -24.87
C HIS A 201 -11.85 -6.40 -23.84
N VAL A 202 -10.73 -6.81 -23.21
CA VAL A 202 -9.96 -6.01 -22.24
C VAL A 202 -9.07 -5.04 -23.02
N ARG A 203 -9.47 -3.78 -23.07
CA ARG A 203 -8.71 -2.71 -23.74
C ARG A 203 -7.49 -2.26 -22.97
N VAL A 204 -7.58 -2.28 -21.65
CA VAL A 204 -6.52 -1.81 -20.76
C VAL A 204 -6.33 -2.79 -19.60
N TRP A 205 -5.11 -3.31 -19.48
CA TRP A 205 -4.62 -4.00 -18.29
C TRP A 205 -3.89 -2.97 -17.43
N TRP A 206 -4.60 -2.35 -16.49
CA TRP A 206 -4.02 -1.28 -15.69
C TRP A 206 -3.08 -1.82 -14.61
N THR A 207 -2.01 -1.04 -14.33
CA THR A 207 -0.99 -1.36 -13.33
C THR A 207 -0.89 -0.32 -12.22
N ALA A 208 -1.53 0.83 -12.38
CA ALA A 208 -1.53 1.92 -11.42
C ALA A 208 -2.95 2.40 -11.11
N GLY A 209 -3.25 2.59 -9.81
CA GLY A 209 -4.58 3.03 -9.38
C GLY A 209 -5.03 4.35 -10.01
N ALA A 210 -4.12 5.32 -10.18
CA ALA A 210 -4.44 6.59 -10.85
C ALA A 210 -4.89 6.39 -12.32
N GLN A 211 -4.27 5.43 -13.03
CA GLN A 211 -4.70 5.05 -14.38
C GLN A 211 -6.13 4.51 -14.38
N SER A 212 -6.46 3.60 -13.45
CA SER A 212 -7.80 3.02 -13.37
C SER A 212 -8.88 4.08 -13.08
N THR A 213 -8.59 5.05 -12.20
CA THR A 213 -9.48 6.19 -11.95
C THR A 213 -9.70 7.00 -13.23
N GLN A 214 -8.63 7.32 -13.96
CA GLN A 214 -8.67 8.16 -15.15
C GLN A 214 -9.50 7.52 -16.27
N ILE A 215 -9.21 6.26 -16.64
CA ILE A 215 -9.89 5.59 -17.76
C ILE A 215 -11.40 5.38 -17.49
N LEU A 216 -11.78 5.16 -16.21
CA LEU A 216 -13.19 5.08 -15.82
C LEU A 216 -13.87 6.45 -15.88
N ARG A 217 -13.25 7.48 -15.28
CA ARG A 217 -13.77 8.85 -15.27
C ARG A 217 -13.96 9.41 -16.67
N ASP A 218 -12.96 9.25 -17.52
CA ASP A 218 -12.94 9.85 -18.86
C ASP A 218 -13.74 9.03 -19.89
N GLY A 219 -14.27 7.85 -19.49
CA GLY A 219 -15.12 7.01 -20.33
C GLY A 219 -14.36 6.30 -21.45
N GLU A 220 -13.06 6.04 -21.26
CA GLU A 220 -12.24 5.26 -22.20
C GLU A 220 -12.65 3.78 -22.19
N ILE A 221 -13.22 3.31 -21.06
CA ILE A 221 -13.77 1.96 -20.88
C ILE A 221 -15.20 2.03 -20.30
N ASP A 222 -15.95 0.97 -20.45
CA ASP A 222 -17.36 0.91 -20.05
C ASP A 222 -17.55 0.10 -18.76
N MET A 223 -16.74 -0.94 -18.52
CA MET A 223 -16.67 -1.69 -17.26
C MET A 223 -15.23 -1.94 -16.82
N ILE A 224 -15.02 -1.99 -15.52
CA ILE A 224 -13.70 -2.16 -14.93
C ILE A 224 -13.74 -2.96 -13.62
N GLY A 225 -12.76 -3.86 -13.44
CA GLY A 225 -12.34 -4.30 -12.11
C GLY A 225 -11.41 -3.26 -11.53
N ILE A 226 -11.81 -2.62 -10.42
CA ILE A 226 -11.12 -1.45 -9.87
C ILE A 226 -11.07 -1.52 -8.34
N TRP A 227 -10.04 -0.95 -7.74
CA TRP A 227 -10.04 -0.74 -6.29
C TRP A 227 -11.12 0.29 -5.92
N HIS A 228 -11.96 -0.06 -4.96
CA HIS A 228 -13.12 0.77 -4.60
C HIS A 228 -12.75 2.22 -4.24
N GLY A 229 -11.61 2.47 -3.56
CA GLY A 229 -11.13 3.83 -3.29
C GLY A 229 -10.89 4.62 -4.60
N ARG A 230 -10.39 3.97 -5.65
CA ARG A 230 -10.19 4.58 -6.97
C ARG A 230 -11.50 4.83 -7.72
N TYR A 231 -12.49 3.96 -7.53
CA TYR A 231 -13.86 4.22 -7.98
C TYR A 231 -14.41 5.49 -7.33
N PHE A 232 -14.30 5.61 -5.99
CA PHE A 232 -14.80 6.79 -5.27
C PHE A 232 -14.08 8.08 -5.67
N GLU A 233 -12.82 8.03 -6.07
CA GLU A 233 -12.14 9.18 -6.67
C GLU A 233 -12.79 9.61 -7.98
N ALA A 234 -13.15 8.67 -8.86
CA ALA A 234 -13.86 8.99 -10.11
C ALA A 234 -15.27 9.53 -9.83
N GLU A 235 -16.01 8.93 -8.90
CA GLU A 235 -17.35 9.35 -8.49
C GLU A 235 -17.35 10.80 -7.97
N LYS A 236 -16.39 11.18 -7.13
CA LYS A 236 -16.25 12.54 -6.57
C LYS A 236 -16.07 13.63 -7.64
N THR A 237 -15.67 13.28 -8.86
CA THR A 237 -15.59 14.25 -9.97
C THR A 237 -16.92 14.52 -10.66
N GLY A 238 -17.99 13.80 -10.29
CA GLY A 238 -19.30 13.85 -10.95
C GLY A 238 -19.38 12.98 -12.21
N ALA A 239 -18.42 12.09 -12.44
CA ALA A 239 -18.48 11.14 -13.55
C ALA A 239 -19.70 10.20 -13.38
N PRO A 240 -20.43 9.85 -14.47
CA PRO A 240 -21.57 8.95 -14.41
C PRO A 240 -21.10 7.49 -14.26
N VAL A 241 -20.71 7.12 -13.05
CA VAL A 241 -20.15 5.81 -12.71
C VAL A 241 -20.96 5.14 -11.60
N GLY A 242 -20.98 3.82 -11.59
CA GLY A 242 -21.60 2.99 -10.56
C GLY A 242 -20.70 1.82 -10.21
N MET A 243 -20.91 1.24 -9.04
CA MET A 243 -20.23 0.01 -8.61
C MET A 243 -21.15 -0.90 -7.81
N THR A 244 -20.72 -2.12 -7.61
CA THR A 244 -21.34 -3.05 -6.68
C THR A 244 -20.32 -3.66 -5.74
N TRP A 245 -20.70 -3.87 -4.47
CA TRP A 245 -19.92 -4.65 -3.52
C TRP A 245 -20.07 -6.17 -3.74
N ASN A 246 -21.11 -6.59 -4.49
CA ASN A 246 -21.37 -8.01 -4.70
C ASN A 246 -20.21 -8.70 -5.39
N GLN A 247 -19.71 -9.77 -4.76
CA GLN A 247 -18.51 -10.49 -5.18
C GLN A 247 -17.24 -9.60 -5.23
N GLY A 248 -17.22 -8.52 -4.46
CA GLY A 248 -16.01 -7.73 -4.29
C GLY A 248 -14.95 -8.52 -3.53
N GLU A 249 -13.71 -8.51 -4.03
CA GLU A 249 -12.60 -9.18 -3.39
C GLU A 249 -11.93 -8.26 -2.38
N ILE A 250 -11.96 -8.62 -1.10
CA ILE A 250 -11.26 -7.89 -0.04
C ILE A 250 -9.81 -8.37 0.04
N GLU A 251 -8.92 -7.41 0.07
CA GLU A 251 -7.50 -7.61 0.32
C GLU A 251 -7.05 -6.78 1.52
N ARG A 252 -6.15 -7.35 2.31
CA ARG A 252 -5.52 -6.68 3.44
C ARG A 252 -4.16 -6.15 3.06
N ALA A 253 -3.86 -4.94 3.46
CA ALA A 253 -2.54 -4.33 3.32
C ALA A 253 -1.79 -4.34 4.65
N TYR A 254 -0.50 -4.55 4.56
CA TYR A 254 0.39 -4.70 5.70
C TYR A 254 1.57 -3.75 5.59
N TRP A 255 1.90 -3.07 6.66
CA TRP A 255 3.16 -2.36 6.78
C TRP A 255 4.29 -3.36 7.02
N VAL A 256 5.36 -3.22 6.28
CA VAL A 256 6.60 -4.01 6.42
C VAL A 256 7.81 -3.10 6.50
N ILE A 257 8.84 -3.56 7.20
CA ILE A 257 10.13 -2.87 7.31
C ILE A 257 11.15 -3.63 6.47
N ALA A 258 11.90 -2.90 5.64
CA ALA A 258 12.96 -3.49 4.83
C ALA A 258 14.05 -4.11 5.72
N LYS A 259 14.46 -5.34 5.40
CA LYS A 259 15.51 -6.07 6.15
C LYS A 259 16.80 -5.27 6.19
N ASN A 260 17.43 -5.19 7.37
CA ASN A 260 18.68 -4.47 7.63
C ASN A 260 18.65 -2.96 7.31
N THR A 261 17.47 -2.32 7.34
CA THR A 261 17.39 -0.87 7.18
C THR A 261 18.22 -0.14 8.25
N PRO A 262 18.92 0.95 7.90
CA PRO A 262 19.68 1.74 8.89
C PRO A 262 18.80 2.49 9.89
N ASN A 263 17.48 2.59 9.61
CA ASN A 263 16.52 3.35 10.41
C ASN A 263 15.52 2.46 11.18
N LEU A 264 15.91 1.23 11.55
CA LEU A 264 15.02 0.21 12.13
C LEU A 264 14.19 0.71 13.30
N ASP A 265 14.79 1.40 14.29
CA ASP A 265 14.07 1.91 15.46
C ASP A 265 12.99 2.94 15.08
N SER A 266 13.31 3.84 14.14
CA SER A 266 12.35 4.83 13.62
C SER A 266 11.23 4.18 12.81
N ALA A 267 11.57 3.15 12.03
CA ALA A 267 10.64 2.37 11.25
C ALA A 267 9.63 1.62 12.13
N ARG A 268 10.11 0.97 13.21
CA ARG A 268 9.24 0.28 14.19
C ARG A 268 8.26 1.26 14.86
N LYS A 269 8.74 2.41 15.32
CA LYS A 269 7.88 3.47 15.89
C LYS A 269 6.84 3.96 14.90
N PHE A 270 7.21 4.11 13.62
CA PHE A 270 6.26 4.55 12.59
C PHE A 270 5.18 3.49 12.35
N VAL A 271 5.55 2.22 12.22
CA VAL A 271 4.58 1.12 12.02
C VAL A 271 3.62 1.03 13.19
N GLU A 272 4.10 1.09 14.44
CA GLU A 272 3.28 1.11 15.65
C GLU A 272 2.29 2.29 15.64
N PHE A 273 2.77 3.50 15.36
CA PHE A 273 1.93 4.69 15.26
C PHE A 273 0.90 4.57 14.13
N ALA A 274 1.32 4.16 12.93
CA ALA A 274 0.48 4.09 11.74
C ALA A 274 -0.63 3.03 11.85
N THR A 275 -0.45 2.02 12.68
CA THR A 275 -1.44 0.97 12.97
C THR A 275 -2.26 1.25 14.24
N SER A 276 -1.96 2.32 14.98
CA SER A 276 -2.72 2.72 16.15
C SER A 276 -4.12 3.22 15.76
N ALA A 277 -5.09 3.09 16.67
CA ALA A 277 -6.52 3.21 16.37
C ALA A 277 -6.93 4.52 15.69
N LYS A 278 -6.56 5.66 16.27
CA LYS A 278 -7.01 6.97 15.78
C LYS A 278 -6.33 7.43 14.50
N PRO A 279 -4.99 7.37 14.36
CA PRO A 279 -4.31 7.65 13.11
C PRO A 279 -4.81 6.78 11.95
N LEU A 280 -4.95 5.46 12.20
CA LEU A 280 -5.43 4.51 11.19
C LEU A 280 -6.88 4.79 10.77
N ALA A 281 -7.76 5.14 11.70
CA ALA A 281 -9.13 5.52 11.37
C ALA A 281 -9.18 6.79 10.49
N GLY A 282 -8.36 7.81 10.81
CA GLY A 282 -8.25 9.02 10.02
C GLY A 282 -7.77 8.75 8.59
N PHE A 283 -6.72 7.95 8.46
CA PHE A 283 -6.21 7.50 7.16
C PHE A 283 -7.28 6.73 6.38
N SER A 284 -7.90 5.73 7.01
CA SER A 284 -8.90 4.87 6.38
C SER A 284 -10.11 5.67 5.87
N LYS A 285 -10.61 6.61 6.67
CA LYS A 285 -11.68 7.52 6.27
C LYS A 285 -11.29 8.36 5.05
N SER A 286 -10.11 8.94 5.02
CA SER A 286 -9.66 9.80 3.92
C SER A 286 -9.39 9.03 2.62
N ALA A 287 -9.05 7.75 2.72
CA ALA A 287 -8.78 6.87 1.59
C ALA A 287 -9.98 5.97 1.21
N ASP A 288 -11.11 6.09 1.91
CA ASP A 288 -12.28 5.20 1.81
C ASP A 288 -11.95 3.72 2.12
N TYR A 289 -10.91 3.42 2.88
CA TYR A 289 -10.47 2.06 3.24
C TYR A 289 -11.04 1.58 4.57
N GLY A 290 -11.05 0.27 4.79
CA GLY A 290 -11.45 -0.31 6.06
C GLY A 290 -10.26 -0.46 7.02
N PRO A 291 -10.26 0.16 8.22
CA PRO A 291 -9.20 -0.05 9.18
C PRO A 291 -9.23 -1.50 9.71
N LEU A 292 -8.05 -2.11 9.89
CA LEU A 292 -7.94 -3.47 10.41
C LEU A 292 -7.74 -3.52 11.93
N ASN A 293 -7.31 -2.43 12.56
CA ASN A 293 -7.30 -2.34 14.01
C ASN A 293 -8.74 -2.20 14.55
N PRO A 294 -9.25 -3.18 15.34
CA PRO A 294 -10.63 -3.16 15.81
C PRO A 294 -11.01 -1.91 16.61
N ALA A 295 -10.06 -1.33 17.36
CA ALA A 295 -10.29 -0.12 18.12
C ALA A 295 -10.50 1.13 17.24
N SER A 296 -10.15 1.09 15.96
CA SER A 296 -10.40 2.18 15.01
C SER A 296 -11.88 2.44 14.78
N LYS A 297 -12.75 1.45 15.05
CA LYS A 297 -14.23 1.60 14.89
C LYS A 297 -14.80 2.75 15.71
N GLU A 298 -14.21 3.07 16.85
CA GLU A 298 -14.64 4.17 17.72
C GLU A 298 -14.48 5.55 17.06
N PHE A 299 -13.63 5.65 16.04
CA PHE A 299 -13.29 6.88 15.32
C PHE A 299 -13.90 6.96 13.92
N VAL A 300 -14.72 5.97 13.51
CA VAL A 300 -15.38 5.90 12.19
C VAL A 300 -16.86 6.15 12.36
N SER A 301 -17.40 7.15 11.66
CA SER A 301 -18.84 7.42 11.67
C SER A 301 -19.61 6.34 10.88
N PRO A 302 -20.92 6.13 11.16
CA PRO A 302 -21.74 5.21 10.37
C PRO A 302 -21.81 5.59 8.87
N GLU A 303 -21.72 6.88 8.54
CA GLU A 303 -21.70 7.34 7.16
C GLU A 303 -20.41 6.99 6.44
N ASP A 304 -19.26 7.23 7.10
CA ASP A 304 -17.95 6.85 6.55
C ASP A 304 -17.86 5.32 6.35
N ALA A 305 -18.43 4.54 7.28
CA ALA A 305 -18.43 3.08 7.22
C ALA A 305 -19.10 2.52 5.96
N LYS A 306 -20.12 3.20 5.40
CA LYS A 306 -20.80 2.77 4.17
C LYS A 306 -19.87 2.66 2.96
N ARG A 307 -18.78 3.41 2.96
CA ARG A 307 -17.77 3.42 1.90
C ARG A 307 -16.63 2.44 2.15
N MET A 308 -16.65 1.71 3.26
CA MET A 308 -15.58 0.82 3.67
C MET A 308 -15.94 -0.64 3.41
N PRO A 309 -15.03 -1.46 2.85
CA PRO A 309 -15.30 -2.88 2.59
C PRO A 309 -15.51 -3.68 3.88
N THR A 310 -14.99 -3.19 5.01
CA THR A 310 -15.09 -3.84 6.33
C THR A 310 -16.39 -3.51 7.07
N SER A 311 -17.29 -2.67 6.51
CA SER A 311 -18.61 -2.47 7.12
C SER A 311 -19.44 -3.76 7.06
N PRO A 312 -20.32 -4.03 8.05
CA PRO A 312 -21.07 -5.29 8.08
C PRO A 312 -21.94 -5.53 6.84
N GLU A 313 -22.51 -4.47 6.25
CA GLU A 313 -23.36 -4.56 5.06
C GLU A 313 -22.52 -4.92 3.81
N ASN A 314 -21.38 -4.23 3.60
CA ASN A 314 -20.53 -4.47 2.43
C ASN A 314 -19.79 -5.81 2.55
N TYR A 315 -19.30 -6.13 3.77
CA TYR A 315 -18.56 -7.37 4.03
C TYR A 315 -19.38 -8.63 3.68
N LYS A 316 -20.70 -8.62 3.91
CA LYS A 316 -21.59 -9.75 3.56
C LYS A 316 -21.69 -10.01 2.05
N LEU A 317 -21.39 -9.00 1.23
CA LEU A 317 -21.46 -9.08 -0.22
C LEU A 317 -20.12 -9.41 -0.87
N THR A 318 -19.05 -9.32 -0.09
CA THR A 318 -17.65 -9.49 -0.53
C THR A 318 -17.09 -10.84 -0.10
N PHE A 319 -15.88 -11.14 -0.52
CA PHE A 319 -15.08 -12.27 -0.04
C PHE A 319 -13.64 -11.85 0.23
N GLU A 320 -12.97 -12.52 1.14
CA GLU A 320 -11.54 -12.31 1.38
C GLU A 320 -10.71 -13.33 0.60
N GLN A 321 -9.51 -12.93 0.18
CA GLN A 321 -8.52 -13.86 -0.35
C GLN A 321 -8.12 -14.87 0.73
N ASP A 322 -8.26 -16.16 0.43
CA ASP A 322 -7.77 -17.23 1.30
C ASP A 322 -6.34 -17.64 0.89
N MET A 323 -5.37 -16.88 1.38
CA MET A 323 -3.96 -17.14 1.08
C MET A 323 -3.45 -18.46 1.68
N ALA A 324 -4.10 -18.98 2.75
CA ALA A 324 -3.73 -20.25 3.35
C ALA A 324 -4.10 -21.45 2.44
N ASN A 325 -5.19 -21.32 1.68
CA ASN A 325 -5.69 -22.35 0.76
C ASN A 325 -5.61 -21.92 -0.70
N PHE A 326 -4.68 -21.02 -1.04
CA PHE A 326 -4.60 -20.42 -2.37
C PHE A 326 -4.38 -21.44 -3.51
N GLY A 327 -3.69 -22.54 -3.22
CA GLY A 327 -3.56 -23.70 -4.10
C GLY A 327 -2.41 -23.62 -5.11
N ILE A 328 -1.72 -22.48 -5.18
CA ILE A 328 -0.54 -22.26 -6.03
C ILE A 328 0.37 -21.23 -5.35
N ASP A 329 1.67 -21.33 -5.57
CA ASP A 329 2.61 -20.31 -5.13
C ASP A 329 2.31 -18.97 -5.82
N PRO A 330 2.17 -17.85 -5.08
CA PRO A 330 1.86 -16.55 -5.66
C PRO A 330 2.90 -16.05 -6.68
N ALA A 331 4.16 -16.46 -6.57
CA ALA A 331 5.19 -16.09 -7.55
C ALA A 331 5.02 -16.88 -8.86
N GLU A 332 4.77 -18.19 -8.76
CA GLU A 332 4.46 -19.03 -9.91
C GLU A 332 3.22 -18.52 -10.64
N LEU A 333 2.16 -18.21 -9.90
CA LEU A 333 0.94 -17.66 -10.50
C LEU A 333 1.19 -16.34 -11.24
N ALA A 334 2.00 -15.45 -10.65
CA ALA A 334 2.35 -14.19 -11.28
C ALA A 334 3.13 -14.38 -12.58
N GLU A 335 4.11 -15.30 -12.61
CA GLU A 335 4.88 -15.63 -13.81
C GLU A 335 3.99 -16.19 -14.92
N ARG A 336 3.16 -17.19 -14.62
CA ARG A 336 2.20 -17.76 -15.56
C ARG A 336 1.22 -16.73 -16.12
N PHE A 337 0.75 -15.81 -15.29
CA PHE A 337 -0.15 -14.75 -15.71
C PHE A 337 0.54 -13.76 -16.67
N GLU A 338 1.80 -13.38 -16.40
CA GLU A 338 2.55 -12.49 -17.28
C GLU A 338 2.83 -13.15 -18.64
N GLU A 339 3.19 -14.43 -18.67
CA GLU A 339 3.35 -15.20 -19.91
C GLU A 339 2.04 -15.24 -20.71
N TRP A 340 0.93 -15.56 -20.05
CA TRP A 340 -0.40 -15.57 -20.65
C TRP A 340 -0.81 -14.18 -21.17
N ALA A 341 -0.55 -13.12 -20.41
CA ALA A 341 -0.91 -11.75 -20.81
C ALA A 341 -0.09 -11.26 -22.02
N ALA A 342 1.13 -11.78 -22.20
CA ALA A 342 2.01 -11.47 -23.33
C ALA A 342 1.70 -12.26 -24.60
N SER A 343 1.04 -13.41 -24.51
CA SER A 343 0.60 -14.24 -25.65
C SER A 343 -0.63 -13.63 -26.35
#